data_65f843a3dd884623717ac27b15f51407
#
_entry.id   65f843a3dd884623717ac27b15f51407
#
_cell.length_a   1.000
_cell.length_b   1.000
_cell.length_c   1.000
_cell.angle_alpha   90.00
_cell.angle_beta   90.00
_cell.angle_gamma   90.00
#
_symmetry.space_group_name_H-M   'P 1'
#
loop_
_entity.id
_entity.type
_entity.pdbx_description
1 polymer ?
#
loop_
_entity_poly.entity_id
_entity_poly.type
_entity_poly.pdbx_seq_one_letter_code
_entity_poly.pdbx_strand_id
1 'polypeptide(L)'
;MTERWRYPRFFTDNISDENAVVSGEDVKHITSVLRMRKGSPAVLCDGHRTDYLAELDEVTGEYCTFRVLEKSINKAEPSVYLRLFQAMPKSDKMEFIVQKAVECGASEIIPIFTKRCVSRPDEKQMSKKLPRYQKISLEAAKQCGRGIIPIVKNAVEFTDLKNFISPENTGIMFYECSDVPLKSAVSEFRKNVDIVIGSEGGFEPAEAEELQRWGFASVSLGKRILRCETAPIAAISILMNMTGNM
;
A
#
# COMPACT_ATOMS: atom_id res chain seq x y z
N MET A 1 26.02 3.36 8.63
CA MET A 1 24.64 2.96 8.28
C MET A 1 24.26 1.81 9.19
N THR A 2 23.42 2.05 10.16
CA THR A 2 22.92 0.97 11.05
C THR A 2 22.06 0.02 10.22
N GLU A 3 22.39 -1.29 10.28
CA GLU A 3 21.68 -2.35 9.53
C GLU A 3 20.28 -2.62 10.08
N ARG A 4 19.50 -1.57 10.34
CA ARG A 4 18.16 -1.62 10.94
C ARG A 4 17.16 -2.48 10.15
N TRP A 5 17.34 -2.61 8.86
CA TRP A 5 16.53 -3.49 8.00
C TRP A 5 16.65 -4.98 8.34
N ARG A 6 17.67 -5.37 9.12
CA ARG A 6 17.87 -6.75 9.57
C ARG A 6 17.07 -7.10 10.83
N TYR A 7 16.56 -6.10 11.54
CA TYR A 7 15.81 -6.33 12.77
C TYR A 7 14.33 -6.49 12.49
N PRO A 8 13.61 -7.35 13.25
CA PRO A 8 12.17 -7.47 13.13
C PRO A 8 11.50 -6.13 13.42
N ARG A 9 10.44 -5.82 12.70
CA ARG A 9 9.68 -4.59 12.80
C ARG A 9 8.30 -4.87 13.38
N PHE A 10 7.85 -4.02 14.31
CA PHE A 10 6.52 -4.05 14.89
C PHE A 10 5.92 -2.64 14.90
N PHE A 11 4.61 -2.55 14.70
CA PHE A 11 3.87 -1.31 14.87
C PHE A 11 3.21 -1.30 16.25
N THR A 12 3.29 -0.16 16.94
CA THR A 12 2.63 0.06 18.23
C THR A 12 2.34 1.54 18.44
N ASP A 13 1.19 1.84 18.98
CA ASP A 13 0.78 3.17 19.45
C ASP A 13 1.20 3.44 20.92
N ASN A 14 1.59 2.39 21.63
CA ASN A 14 2.05 2.49 23.02
C ASN A 14 3.59 2.60 23.05
N ILE A 15 4.09 3.78 22.68
CA ILE A 15 5.51 4.07 22.58
C ILE A 15 5.84 5.47 23.09
N SER A 16 6.91 5.57 23.86
CA SER A 16 7.51 6.81 24.39
C SER A 16 8.97 6.90 23.99
N ASP A 17 9.64 7.97 24.39
CA ASP A 17 11.08 8.13 24.13
C ASP A 17 11.97 7.15 24.94
N GLU A 18 11.45 6.51 25.98
CA GLU A 18 12.20 5.58 26.84
C GLU A 18 11.74 4.12 26.67
N ASN A 19 10.43 3.90 26.55
CA ASN A 19 9.84 2.56 26.58
C ASN A 19 8.73 2.40 25.57
N ALA A 20 8.51 1.15 25.16
CA ALA A 20 7.40 0.78 24.30
C ALA A 20 6.79 -0.56 24.71
N VAL A 21 5.52 -0.75 24.38
CA VAL A 21 4.79 -2.00 24.62
C VAL A 21 4.22 -2.52 23.32
N VAL A 22 4.49 -3.78 23.02
CA VAL A 22 3.90 -4.52 21.89
C VAL A 22 2.94 -5.57 22.46
N SER A 23 1.71 -5.61 21.98
CA SER A 23 0.66 -6.51 22.45
C SER A 23 -0.02 -7.24 21.27
N GLY A 24 -0.98 -8.12 21.58
CA GLY A 24 -1.76 -8.82 20.59
C GLY A 24 -1.01 -9.93 19.85
N GLU A 25 -1.29 -10.09 18.54
CA GLU A 25 -0.71 -11.19 17.75
C GLU A 25 0.82 -11.14 17.66
N ASP A 26 1.42 -9.98 17.73
CA ASP A 26 2.86 -9.79 17.66
C ASP A 26 3.61 -10.40 18.87
N VAL A 27 2.98 -10.53 20.03
CA VAL A 27 3.57 -11.21 21.20
C VAL A 27 3.91 -12.65 20.85
N LYS A 28 2.98 -13.38 20.22
CA LYS A 28 3.21 -14.75 19.77
C LYS A 28 4.29 -14.81 18.69
N HIS A 29 4.34 -13.83 17.80
CA HIS A 29 5.38 -13.74 16.77
C HIS A 29 6.76 -13.55 17.42
N ILE A 30 6.89 -12.64 18.38
CA ILE A 30 8.12 -12.35 19.13
C ILE A 30 8.60 -13.61 19.87
N THR A 31 7.70 -14.27 20.59
CA THR A 31 8.07 -15.36 21.52
C THR A 31 8.26 -16.70 20.84
N SER A 32 7.32 -17.09 19.96
CA SER A 32 7.25 -18.43 19.40
C SER A 32 7.91 -18.56 18.03
N VAL A 33 7.81 -17.54 17.18
CA VAL A 33 8.36 -17.56 15.81
C VAL A 33 9.79 -17.05 15.82
N LEU A 34 10.00 -15.81 16.27
CA LEU A 34 11.33 -15.18 16.31
C LEU A 34 12.17 -15.62 17.51
N ARG A 35 11.53 -16.15 18.56
CA ARG A 35 12.18 -16.62 19.79
C ARG A 35 13.11 -15.57 20.37
N MET A 36 12.67 -14.32 20.36
CA MET A 36 13.43 -13.20 20.90
C MET A 36 13.63 -13.37 22.41
N ARG A 37 14.76 -12.88 22.90
CA ARG A 37 15.14 -12.91 24.31
C ARG A 37 15.43 -11.49 24.79
N LYS A 38 15.47 -11.27 26.09
CA LYS A 38 15.89 -9.99 26.69
C LYS A 38 17.19 -9.52 26.04
N GLY A 39 17.23 -8.25 25.61
CA GLY A 39 18.32 -7.63 24.84
C GLY A 39 18.26 -7.87 23.33
N SER A 40 17.29 -8.65 22.80
CA SER A 40 17.14 -8.81 21.35
C SER A 40 16.68 -7.49 20.71
N PRO A 41 17.35 -7.02 19.64
CA PRO A 41 17.00 -5.77 18.99
C PRO A 41 15.75 -5.90 18.11
N ALA A 42 14.97 -4.82 18.06
CA ALA A 42 13.82 -4.66 17.18
C ALA A 42 13.71 -3.20 16.69
N VAL A 43 12.99 -2.99 15.61
CA VAL A 43 12.53 -1.66 15.21
C VAL A 43 11.05 -1.58 15.55
N LEU A 44 10.68 -0.62 16.37
CA LEU A 44 9.30 -0.29 16.66
C LEU A 44 8.89 0.95 15.86
N CYS A 45 7.65 1.01 15.41
CA CYS A 45 7.16 2.11 14.60
C CYS A 45 5.82 2.60 15.13
N ASP A 46 5.66 3.93 15.23
CA ASP A 46 4.43 4.58 15.69
C ASP A 46 3.31 4.65 14.64
N GLY A 47 3.57 4.19 13.41
CA GLY A 47 2.65 4.34 12.29
C GLY A 47 2.60 5.75 11.69
N HIS A 48 3.41 6.70 12.20
CA HIS A 48 3.47 8.11 11.81
C HIS A 48 4.86 8.54 11.30
N ARG A 49 5.59 7.60 10.65
CA ARG A 49 6.94 7.80 10.08
C ARG A 49 8.05 7.90 11.13
N THR A 50 7.84 7.50 12.36
CA THR A 50 8.92 7.47 13.36
C THR A 50 9.30 6.02 13.66
N ASP A 51 10.58 5.72 13.52
CA ASP A 51 11.19 4.44 13.89
C ASP A 51 11.95 4.59 15.21
N TYR A 52 11.79 3.60 16.07
CA TYR A 52 12.50 3.48 17.33
C TYR A 52 13.31 2.19 17.33
N LEU A 53 14.64 2.29 17.37
CA LEU A 53 15.47 1.17 17.65
C LEU A 53 15.34 0.84 19.15
N ALA A 54 14.98 -0.39 19.47
CA ALA A 54 14.70 -0.80 20.83
C ALA A 54 15.22 -2.20 21.11
N GLU A 55 15.38 -2.54 22.37
CA GLU A 55 15.74 -3.87 22.85
C GLU A 55 14.61 -4.45 23.69
N LEU A 56 14.30 -5.72 23.47
CA LEU A 56 13.33 -6.45 24.27
C LEU A 56 13.79 -6.48 25.74
N ASP A 57 12.95 -6.01 26.65
CA ASP A 57 13.23 -5.98 28.08
C ASP A 57 12.52 -7.12 28.82
N GLU A 58 11.20 -7.22 28.69
CA GLU A 58 10.40 -8.24 29.37
C GLU A 58 9.37 -8.86 28.39
N VAL A 59 9.08 -10.11 28.63
CA VAL A 59 8.04 -10.87 27.92
C VAL A 59 7.05 -11.40 28.94
N THR A 60 5.78 -11.06 28.75
CA THR A 60 4.65 -11.66 29.46
C THR A 60 3.82 -12.51 28.49
N GLY A 61 2.76 -13.17 29.00
CA GLY A 61 1.81 -13.88 28.12
C GLY A 61 0.95 -12.97 27.24
N GLU A 62 0.82 -11.68 27.59
CA GLU A 62 -0.09 -10.72 26.97
C GLU A 62 0.61 -9.59 26.22
N TYR A 63 1.81 -9.21 26.65
CA TYR A 63 2.58 -8.13 26.03
C TYR A 63 4.09 -8.35 26.16
N CYS A 64 4.84 -7.62 25.34
CA CYS A 64 6.29 -7.49 25.43
C CYS A 64 6.65 -6.03 25.65
N THR A 65 7.56 -5.74 26.58
CA THR A 65 8.11 -4.41 26.78
C THR A 65 9.46 -4.27 26.10
N PHE A 66 9.73 -3.08 25.63
CA PHE A 66 10.99 -2.74 24.97
C PHE A 66 11.55 -1.46 25.56
N ARG A 67 12.87 -1.42 25.74
CA ARG A 67 13.62 -0.20 26.07
C ARG A 67 14.05 0.47 24.79
N VAL A 68 13.66 1.71 24.58
CA VAL A 68 14.03 2.51 23.42
C VAL A 68 15.48 2.96 23.54
N LEU A 69 16.25 2.81 22.47
CA LEU A 69 17.65 3.19 22.37
C LEU A 69 17.86 4.43 21.51
N GLU A 70 17.12 4.53 20.40
CA GLU A 70 17.29 5.59 19.43
C GLU A 70 15.97 5.84 18.67
N LYS A 71 15.69 7.10 18.41
CA LYS A 71 14.53 7.56 17.64
C LYS A 71 14.98 8.20 16.33
N SER A 72 14.31 7.93 15.23
CA SER A 72 14.63 8.49 13.91
C SER A 72 13.42 8.56 12.99
N ILE A 73 13.47 9.48 12.04
CA ILE A 73 12.45 9.53 10.97
C ILE A 73 12.67 8.37 10.01
N ASN A 74 11.61 7.64 9.71
CA ASN A 74 11.61 6.60 8.68
C ASN A 74 11.83 7.21 7.30
N LYS A 75 12.77 6.64 6.55
CA LYS A 75 13.18 7.12 5.21
C LYS A 75 12.60 6.29 4.06
N ALA A 76 11.84 5.24 4.36
CA ALA A 76 11.25 4.36 3.34
C ALA A 76 9.93 4.89 2.78
N GLU A 77 9.37 5.94 3.38
CA GLU A 77 8.12 6.53 2.89
C GLU A 77 8.35 7.41 1.66
N PRO A 78 7.58 7.19 0.57
CA PRO A 78 7.65 8.03 -0.61
C PRO A 78 7.35 9.50 -0.32
N SER A 79 7.90 10.38 -1.15
CA SER A 79 7.62 11.82 -1.12
C SER A 79 6.27 12.17 -1.73
N VAL A 80 5.68 11.27 -2.52
CA VAL A 80 4.35 11.39 -3.14
C VAL A 80 3.35 10.50 -2.43
N TYR A 81 2.11 10.95 -2.32
CA TYR A 81 0.99 10.15 -1.84
C TYR A 81 0.33 9.47 -3.06
N LEU A 82 0.63 8.18 -3.28
CA LEU A 82 0.10 7.42 -4.39
C LEU A 82 -1.11 6.60 -3.95
N ARG A 83 -2.25 6.84 -4.59
CA ARG A 83 -3.50 6.11 -4.39
C ARG A 83 -3.81 5.22 -5.59
N LEU A 84 -3.96 3.93 -5.31
CA LEU A 84 -4.31 2.93 -6.31
C LEU A 84 -5.82 2.64 -6.27
N PHE A 85 -6.52 2.98 -7.34
CA PHE A 85 -7.87 2.49 -7.63
C PHE A 85 -7.75 1.23 -8.49
N GLN A 86 -7.97 0.07 -7.87
CA GLN A 86 -7.83 -1.23 -8.52
C GLN A 86 -9.19 -1.83 -8.83
N ALA A 87 -9.52 -2.02 -10.10
CA ALA A 87 -10.71 -2.77 -10.48
C ALA A 87 -10.63 -4.20 -9.92
N MET A 88 -11.71 -4.65 -9.26
CA MET A 88 -11.75 -5.92 -8.53
C MET A 88 -11.39 -7.09 -9.44
N PRO A 89 -10.28 -7.78 -9.18
CA PRO A 89 -9.86 -8.93 -9.96
C PRO A 89 -10.59 -10.20 -9.53
N LYS A 90 -10.47 -11.25 -10.33
CA LYS A 90 -10.95 -12.59 -9.97
C LYS A 90 -10.08 -13.22 -8.89
N SER A 91 -10.69 -14.15 -8.13
CA SER A 91 -9.99 -14.98 -7.15
C SER A 91 -9.24 -14.15 -6.08
N ASP A 92 -8.09 -14.64 -5.62
CA ASP A 92 -7.31 -14.04 -4.53
C ASP A 92 -6.22 -13.06 -5.03
N LYS A 93 -6.27 -12.66 -6.31
CA LYS A 93 -5.29 -11.74 -6.90
C LYS A 93 -5.22 -10.39 -6.18
N MET A 94 -6.33 -9.94 -5.59
CA MET A 94 -6.36 -8.68 -4.83
C MET A 94 -5.40 -8.71 -3.65
N GLU A 95 -5.21 -9.85 -3.00
CA GLU A 95 -4.27 -10.01 -1.89
C GLU A 95 -2.83 -9.80 -2.35
N PHE A 96 -2.48 -10.40 -3.48
CA PHE A 96 -1.17 -10.21 -4.10
C PHE A 96 -0.95 -8.75 -4.53
N ILE A 97 -1.99 -8.11 -5.13
CA ILE A 97 -1.94 -6.70 -5.52
C ILE A 97 -1.71 -5.82 -4.30
N VAL A 98 -2.46 -6.01 -3.21
CA VAL A 98 -2.28 -5.24 -1.97
C VAL A 98 -0.86 -5.38 -1.44
N GLN A 99 -0.37 -6.62 -1.31
CA GLN A 99 0.99 -6.87 -0.84
C GLN A 99 2.01 -6.10 -1.67
N LYS A 100 1.98 -6.29 -3.00
CA LYS A 100 3.00 -5.70 -3.89
C LYS A 100 2.84 -4.20 -4.08
N ALA A 101 1.62 -3.67 -4.06
CA ALA A 101 1.40 -2.23 -4.09
C ALA A 101 2.01 -1.54 -2.86
N VAL A 102 1.86 -2.14 -1.67
CA VAL A 102 2.50 -1.64 -0.44
C VAL A 102 4.02 -1.66 -0.54
N GLU A 103 4.60 -2.79 -0.97
CA GLU A 103 6.04 -2.94 -1.17
C GLU A 103 6.60 -1.93 -2.18
N CYS A 104 5.83 -1.63 -3.25
CA CYS A 104 6.22 -0.67 -4.28
C CYS A 104 5.94 0.79 -3.91
N GLY A 105 5.31 1.09 -2.77
CA GLY A 105 5.16 2.46 -2.28
C GLY A 105 3.76 3.07 -2.36
N ALA A 106 2.71 2.31 -2.70
CA ALA A 106 1.34 2.82 -2.62
C ALA A 106 1.00 3.29 -1.20
N SER A 107 0.30 4.41 -1.07
CA SER A 107 -0.13 4.98 0.22
C SER A 107 -1.55 4.58 0.60
N GLU A 108 -2.39 4.34 -0.40
CA GLU A 108 -3.79 3.95 -0.23
C GLU A 108 -4.22 3.05 -1.38
N ILE A 109 -5.06 2.05 -1.09
CA ILE A 109 -5.58 1.11 -2.07
C ILE A 109 -7.10 1.08 -1.95
N ILE A 110 -7.80 1.35 -3.05
CA ILE A 110 -9.26 1.38 -3.12
C ILE A 110 -9.71 0.40 -4.19
N PRO A 111 -10.29 -0.75 -3.82
CA PRO A 111 -10.94 -1.61 -4.79
C PRO A 111 -12.11 -0.90 -5.45
N ILE A 112 -12.30 -1.06 -6.76
CA ILE A 112 -13.44 -0.49 -7.48
C ILE A 112 -14.18 -1.55 -8.28
N PHE A 113 -15.46 -1.37 -8.47
CA PHE A 113 -16.29 -2.21 -9.32
C PHE A 113 -16.55 -1.52 -10.65
N THR A 114 -15.80 -1.92 -11.68
CA THR A 114 -16.05 -1.53 -13.08
C THR A 114 -17.02 -2.50 -13.73
N LYS A 115 -17.55 -2.13 -14.90
CA LYS A 115 -18.56 -2.92 -15.60
C LYS A 115 -18.06 -4.32 -16.00
N ARG A 116 -16.77 -4.44 -16.32
CA ARG A 116 -16.14 -5.70 -16.73
C ARG A 116 -15.60 -6.52 -15.54
N CYS A 117 -15.79 -6.10 -14.30
CA CYS A 117 -15.48 -6.91 -13.13
C CYS A 117 -16.40 -8.13 -13.07
N VAL A 118 -15.80 -9.33 -13.18
CA VAL A 118 -16.52 -10.60 -13.00
C VAL A 118 -16.76 -10.91 -11.52
N SER A 119 -15.78 -10.58 -10.67
CA SER A 119 -15.88 -10.73 -9.22
C SER A 119 -16.51 -9.47 -8.63
N ARG A 120 -17.66 -9.61 -8.03
CA ARG A 120 -18.39 -8.51 -7.34
C ARG A 120 -18.87 -9.01 -5.98
N PRO A 121 -17.96 -9.15 -5.01
CA PRO A 121 -18.36 -9.54 -3.66
C PRO A 121 -19.33 -8.50 -3.08
N ASP A 122 -20.39 -8.98 -2.45
CA ASP A 122 -21.35 -8.15 -1.74
C ASP A 122 -20.74 -7.53 -0.47
N GLU A 123 -21.49 -6.65 0.19
CA GLU A 123 -21.05 -5.95 1.41
C GLU A 123 -20.63 -6.93 2.52
N LYS A 124 -21.38 -8.03 2.70
CA LYS A 124 -21.07 -9.07 3.69
C LYS A 124 -19.76 -9.81 3.38
N GLN A 125 -19.49 -10.04 2.11
CA GLN A 125 -18.25 -10.65 1.66
C GLN A 125 -17.08 -9.66 1.78
N MET A 126 -17.29 -8.39 1.43
CA MET A 126 -16.29 -7.34 1.58
C MET A 126 -15.93 -7.07 3.04
N SER A 127 -16.90 -7.09 3.96
CA SER A 127 -16.63 -6.93 5.40
C SER A 127 -15.69 -8.01 5.97
N LYS A 128 -15.63 -9.20 5.35
CA LYS A 128 -14.68 -10.27 5.70
C LYS A 128 -13.33 -10.12 4.99
N LYS A 129 -13.34 -9.62 3.75
CA LYS A 129 -12.12 -9.45 2.94
C LYS A 129 -11.28 -8.24 3.38
N LEU A 130 -11.92 -7.14 3.72
CA LEU A 130 -11.23 -5.90 4.06
C LEU A 130 -10.26 -6.04 5.24
N PRO A 131 -10.61 -6.66 6.39
CA PRO A 131 -9.67 -6.89 7.47
C PRO A 131 -8.47 -7.75 7.03
N ARG A 132 -8.69 -8.73 6.14
CA ARG A 132 -7.62 -9.55 5.58
C ARG A 132 -6.69 -8.73 4.68
N TYR A 133 -7.22 -7.87 3.83
CA TYR A 133 -6.43 -6.98 2.99
C TYR A 133 -5.61 -6.00 3.85
N GLN A 134 -6.22 -5.43 4.90
CA GLN A 134 -5.52 -4.54 5.82
C GLN A 134 -4.41 -5.27 6.59
N LYS A 135 -4.62 -6.54 6.98
CA LYS A 135 -3.58 -7.37 7.59
C LYS A 135 -2.42 -7.63 6.63
N ILE A 136 -2.71 -7.90 5.35
CA ILE A 136 -1.67 -8.07 4.31
C ILE A 136 -0.88 -6.76 4.14
N SER A 137 -1.55 -5.61 4.12
CA SER A 137 -0.89 -4.31 4.07
C SER A 137 0.05 -4.10 5.26
N LEU A 138 -0.38 -4.42 6.49
CA LEU A 138 0.43 -4.35 7.69
C LEU A 138 1.68 -5.23 7.59
N GLU A 139 1.52 -6.51 7.22
CA GLU A 139 2.64 -7.45 7.12
C GLU A 139 3.62 -7.04 6.00
N ALA A 140 3.11 -6.56 4.87
CA ALA A 140 3.94 -6.01 3.81
C ALA A 140 4.71 -4.77 4.27
N ALA A 141 4.09 -3.85 5.01
CA ALA A 141 4.73 -2.66 5.56
C ALA A 141 5.84 -3.01 6.57
N LYS A 142 5.61 -4.00 7.44
CA LYS A 142 6.64 -4.53 8.35
C LYS A 142 7.83 -5.07 7.56
N GLN A 143 7.58 -5.91 6.55
CA GLN A 143 8.60 -6.58 5.78
C GLN A 143 9.43 -5.61 4.93
N CYS A 144 8.81 -4.65 4.25
CA CYS A 144 9.53 -3.69 3.39
C CYS A 144 10.06 -2.46 4.13
N GLY A 145 9.85 -2.37 5.44
CA GLY A 145 10.44 -1.34 6.29
C GLY A 145 9.71 0.00 6.30
N ARG A 146 8.45 0.05 5.88
CA ARG A 146 7.65 1.28 5.88
C ARG A 146 7.36 1.77 7.30
N GLY A 147 7.23 3.10 7.44
CA GLY A 147 6.88 3.77 8.69
C GLY A 147 5.39 4.13 8.80
N ILE A 148 4.62 3.88 7.75
CA ILE A 148 3.17 4.06 7.68
C ILE A 148 2.56 2.79 7.11
N ILE A 149 1.44 2.35 7.69
CA ILE A 149 0.68 1.22 7.16
C ILE A 149 -0.29 1.77 6.10
N PRO A 150 -0.16 1.41 4.81
CA PRO A 150 -1.10 1.84 3.78
C PRO A 150 -2.52 1.37 4.08
N ILE A 151 -3.49 2.25 3.83
CA ILE A 151 -4.89 1.96 4.11
C ILE A 151 -5.51 1.26 2.91
N VAL A 152 -6.19 0.14 3.17
CA VAL A 152 -7.07 -0.49 2.18
C VAL A 152 -8.50 -0.09 2.51
N LYS A 153 -9.15 0.61 1.58
CA LYS A 153 -10.53 1.10 1.74
C LYS A 153 -11.56 0.03 1.33
N ASN A 154 -12.80 0.26 1.72
CA ASN A 154 -13.92 -0.49 1.15
C ASN A 154 -13.97 -0.33 -0.37
N ALA A 155 -14.48 -1.37 -1.04
CA ALA A 155 -14.74 -1.30 -2.46
C ALA A 155 -15.84 -0.28 -2.77
N VAL A 156 -15.68 0.47 -3.86
CA VAL A 156 -16.65 1.46 -4.31
C VAL A 156 -17.09 1.17 -5.75
N GLU A 157 -18.29 1.61 -6.11
CA GLU A 157 -18.73 1.56 -7.50
C GLU A 157 -17.94 2.56 -8.35
N PHE A 158 -17.75 2.25 -9.63
CA PHE A 158 -17.04 3.13 -10.55
C PHE A 158 -17.61 4.56 -10.55
N THR A 159 -18.94 4.69 -10.51
CA THR A 159 -19.64 5.99 -10.49
C THR A 159 -19.31 6.84 -9.26
N ASP A 160 -18.95 6.21 -8.16
CA ASP A 160 -18.63 6.89 -6.90
C ASP A 160 -17.18 7.33 -6.82
N LEU A 161 -16.34 6.87 -7.75
CA LEU A 161 -14.92 7.22 -7.83
C LEU A 161 -14.71 8.74 -7.93
N LYS A 162 -15.63 9.45 -8.58
CA LYS A 162 -15.64 10.91 -8.68
C LYS A 162 -15.58 11.62 -7.32
N ASN A 163 -16.09 10.99 -6.25
CA ASN A 163 -16.09 11.57 -4.91
C ASN A 163 -14.69 11.55 -4.26
N PHE A 164 -13.76 10.79 -4.82
CA PHE A 164 -12.36 10.68 -4.37
C PHE A 164 -11.42 11.54 -5.19
N ILE A 165 -11.83 12.01 -6.36
CA ILE A 165 -10.99 12.71 -7.31
C ILE A 165 -10.89 14.18 -6.92
N SER A 166 -9.66 14.71 -6.98
CA SER A 166 -9.38 16.13 -6.84
C SER A 166 -8.67 16.64 -8.09
N PRO A 167 -9.05 17.81 -8.63
CA PRO A 167 -8.32 18.42 -9.74
C PRO A 167 -6.89 18.84 -9.36
N GLU A 168 -6.57 18.84 -8.06
CA GLU A 168 -5.21 19.10 -7.55
C GLU A 168 -4.31 17.85 -7.56
N ASN A 169 -4.87 16.66 -7.83
CA ASN A 169 -4.11 15.43 -7.94
C ASN A 169 -3.65 15.19 -9.39
N THR A 170 -2.57 14.42 -9.57
CA THR A 170 -2.22 13.86 -10.89
C THR A 170 -3.03 12.58 -11.08
N GLY A 171 -4.02 12.61 -11.97
CA GLY A 171 -4.85 11.44 -12.32
C GLY A 171 -4.30 10.69 -13.53
N ILE A 172 -4.10 9.37 -13.42
CA ILE A 172 -3.57 8.53 -14.49
C ILE A 172 -4.39 7.26 -14.60
N MET A 173 -4.94 7.01 -15.77
CA MET A 173 -5.57 5.73 -16.12
C MET A 173 -4.62 4.94 -17.00
N PHE A 174 -4.25 3.74 -16.58
CA PHE A 174 -3.51 2.80 -17.41
C PHE A 174 -4.50 1.96 -18.22
N TYR A 175 -4.51 2.21 -19.53
CA TYR A 175 -5.51 1.67 -20.44
C TYR A 175 -4.85 0.94 -21.62
N GLU A 176 -5.24 -0.29 -21.85
CA GLU A 176 -4.66 -1.16 -22.87
C GLU A 176 -4.88 -0.68 -24.32
N CYS A 177 -5.90 0.16 -24.52
CA CYS A 177 -6.18 0.77 -25.81
C CYS A 177 -5.50 2.14 -25.99
N SER A 178 -4.69 2.60 -25.04
CA SER A 178 -3.92 3.83 -25.15
C SER A 178 -2.57 3.58 -25.78
N ASP A 179 -2.17 4.45 -26.72
CA ASP A 179 -0.83 4.46 -27.31
C ASP A 179 0.07 5.56 -26.70
N VAL A 180 -0.46 6.35 -25.77
CA VAL A 180 0.24 7.50 -25.18
C VAL A 180 1.22 7.03 -24.10
N PRO A 181 2.53 7.27 -24.26
CA PRO A 181 3.50 6.95 -23.24
C PRO A 181 3.30 7.82 -21.99
N LEU A 182 3.52 7.26 -20.80
CA LEU A 182 3.39 7.98 -19.52
C LEU A 182 4.19 9.30 -19.51
N LYS A 183 5.45 9.26 -19.95
CA LYS A 183 6.33 10.45 -20.02
C LYS A 183 5.79 11.58 -20.88
N SER A 184 4.97 11.27 -21.89
CA SER A 184 4.37 12.27 -22.78
C SER A 184 3.09 12.86 -22.21
N ALA A 185 2.38 12.08 -21.37
CA ALA A 185 1.10 12.49 -20.80
C ALA A 185 1.24 13.30 -19.51
N VAL A 186 2.32 13.05 -18.75
CA VAL A 186 2.56 13.67 -17.44
C VAL A 186 3.98 14.24 -17.44
N SER A 187 4.09 15.57 -17.52
CA SER A 187 5.36 16.29 -17.44
C SER A 187 5.83 16.53 -16.00
N GLU A 188 4.89 16.76 -15.10
CA GLU A 188 5.15 17.01 -13.67
C GLU A 188 4.14 16.25 -12.81
N PHE A 189 4.62 15.67 -11.71
CA PHE A 189 3.78 15.01 -10.74
C PHE A 189 3.46 15.95 -9.58
N ARG A 190 2.18 15.99 -9.21
CA ARG A 190 1.73 16.64 -7.99
C ARG A 190 2.05 15.75 -6.78
N LYS A 191 1.95 16.31 -5.59
CA LYS A 191 2.18 15.57 -4.34
C LYS A 191 1.27 14.35 -4.20
N ASN A 192 0.04 14.45 -4.71
CA ASN A 192 -0.92 13.35 -4.73
C ASN A 192 -1.08 12.81 -6.16
N VAL A 193 -0.95 11.51 -6.29
CA VAL A 193 -1.06 10.79 -7.56
C VAL A 193 -2.14 9.71 -7.44
N ASP A 194 -3.15 9.79 -8.30
CA ASP A 194 -4.24 8.83 -8.39
C ASP A 194 -4.05 7.96 -9.63
N ILE A 195 -3.95 6.65 -9.44
CA ILE A 195 -3.85 5.72 -10.57
C ILE A 195 -5.05 4.78 -10.60
N VAL A 196 -5.55 4.51 -11.81
CA VAL A 196 -6.68 3.60 -12.03
C VAL A 196 -6.21 2.45 -12.93
N ILE A 197 -6.43 1.21 -12.45
CA ILE A 197 -6.06 -0.03 -13.14
C ILE A 197 -7.31 -0.89 -13.34
N GLY A 198 -7.50 -1.40 -14.55
CA GLY A 198 -8.61 -2.28 -14.90
C GLY A 198 -8.53 -3.69 -14.29
N SER A 199 -9.63 -4.42 -14.36
CA SER A 199 -9.69 -5.85 -14.09
C SER A 199 -9.15 -6.66 -15.29
N GLU A 200 -9.30 -7.99 -15.27
CA GLU A 200 -8.91 -8.84 -16.41
C GLU A 200 -9.63 -8.50 -17.72
N GLY A 201 -10.80 -7.89 -17.63
CA GLY A 201 -11.56 -7.43 -18.78
C GLY A 201 -11.25 -6.01 -19.24
N GLY A 202 -10.34 -5.31 -18.55
CA GLY A 202 -10.05 -3.89 -18.79
C GLY A 202 -11.24 -2.97 -18.43
N PHE A 203 -11.34 -1.83 -19.10
CA PHE A 203 -12.43 -0.87 -18.98
C PHE A 203 -13.39 -0.96 -20.15
N GLU A 204 -14.67 -0.65 -19.94
CA GLU A 204 -15.56 -0.29 -21.03
C GLU A 204 -15.10 1.06 -21.62
N PRO A 205 -15.24 1.26 -22.95
CA PRO A 205 -14.87 2.54 -23.57
C PRO A 205 -15.51 3.75 -22.89
N ALA A 206 -16.77 3.64 -22.49
CA ALA A 206 -17.49 4.71 -21.80
C ALA A 206 -16.88 5.03 -20.41
N GLU A 207 -16.35 4.03 -19.69
CA GLU A 207 -15.66 4.25 -18.42
C GLU A 207 -14.32 4.97 -18.65
N ALA A 208 -13.59 4.59 -19.69
CA ALA A 208 -12.34 5.25 -20.05
C ALA A 208 -12.56 6.72 -20.45
N GLU A 209 -13.59 7.00 -21.26
CA GLU A 209 -13.99 8.37 -21.61
C GLU A 209 -14.42 9.18 -20.37
N GLU A 210 -15.09 8.55 -19.43
CA GLU A 210 -15.53 9.20 -18.21
C GLU A 210 -14.33 9.56 -17.32
N LEU A 211 -13.35 8.67 -17.14
CA LEU A 211 -12.11 8.95 -16.43
C LEU A 211 -11.35 10.13 -17.08
N GLN A 212 -11.28 10.18 -18.41
CA GLN A 212 -10.67 11.32 -19.12
C GLN A 212 -11.42 12.62 -18.84
N ARG A 213 -12.77 12.61 -18.85
CA ARG A 213 -13.59 13.78 -18.49
C ARG A 213 -13.36 14.23 -17.04
N TRP A 214 -13.02 13.29 -16.14
CA TRP A 214 -12.63 13.61 -14.76
C TRP A 214 -11.17 14.04 -14.61
N GLY A 215 -10.44 14.19 -15.73
CA GLY A 215 -9.08 14.73 -15.75
C GLY A 215 -7.97 13.67 -15.65
N PHE A 216 -8.29 12.38 -15.80
CA PHE A 216 -7.26 11.35 -15.85
C PHE A 216 -6.59 11.30 -17.22
N ALA A 217 -5.26 11.31 -17.23
CA ALA A 217 -4.50 11.02 -18.44
C ALA A 217 -4.60 9.53 -18.78
N SER A 218 -5.00 9.21 -20.00
CA SER A 218 -5.02 7.83 -20.51
C SER A 218 -3.66 7.47 -21.06
N VAL A 219 -2.98 6.50 -20.46
CA VAL A 219 -1.61 6.12 -20.82
C VAL A 219 -1.44 4.62 -20.99
N SER A 220 -0.39 4.26 -21.74
CA SER A 220 0.03 2.89 -21.99
C SER A 220 1.17 2.44 -21.08
N LEU A 221 1.15 1.17 -20.63
CA LEU A 221 2.30 0.49 -20.03
C LEU A 221 3.21 -0.21 -21.06
N GLY A 222 3.08 0.16 -22.32
CA GLY A 222 3.86 -0.38 -23.43
C GLY A 222 3.09 -1.40 -24.28
N LYS A 223 3.76 -1.99 -25.26
CA LYS A 223 3.13 -2.80 -26.31
C LYS A 223 2.62 -4.18 -25.87
N ARG A 224 2.96 -4.63 -24.67
CA ARG A 224 2.52 -5.93 -24.14
C ARG A 224 1.35 -5.75 -23.21
N ILE A 225 0.31 -6.58 -23.36
CA ILE A 225 -0.80 -6.62 -22.41
C ILE A 225 -0.28 -7.26 -21.10
N LEU A 226 -0.37 -6.52 -20.01
CA LEU A 226 -0.05 -7.00 -18.68
C LEU A 226 -1.29 -7.60 -18.02
N ARG A 227 -1.09 -8.62 -17.19
CA ARG A 227 -2.16 -9.14 -16.35
C ARG A 227 -2.58 -8.10 -15.32
N CYS A 228 -3.83 -8.16 -14.85
CA CYS A 228 -4.40 -7.19 -13.90
C CYS A 228 -3.64 -7.13 -12.56
N GLU A 229 -2.92 -8.19 -12.18
CA GLU A 229 -2.02 -8.20 -11.02
C GLU A 229 -0.61 -7.68 -11.33
N THR A 230 -0.18 -7.69 -12.59
CA THR A 230 1.13 -7.18 -13.02
C THR A 230 1.09 -5.68 -13.29
N ALA A 231 0.00 -5.20 -13.88
CA ALA A 231 -0.14 -3.81 -14.27
C ALA A 231 0.04 -2.80 -13.12
N PRO A 232 -0.60 -2.97 -11.93
CA PRO A 232 -0.42 -2.04 -10.82
C PRO A 232 1.03 -2.03 -10.30
N ILE A 233 1.70 -3.17 -10.25
CA ILE A 233 3.10 -3.26 -9.81
C ILE A 233 4.00 -2.46 -10.76
N ALA A 234 3.87 -2.71 -12.07
CA ALA A 234 4.64 -2.00 -13.08
C ALA A 234 4.34 -0.48 -13.04
N ALA A 235 3.06 -0.10 -12.94
CA ALA A 235 2.64 1.29 -12.88
C ALA A 235 3.24 2.02 -11.68
N ILE A 236 3.08 1.45 -10.47
CA ILE A 236 3.61 2.04 -9.24
C ILE A 236 5.13 2.15 -9.30
N SER A 237 5.84 1.08 -9.72
CA SER A 237 7.31 1.11 -9.80
C SER A 237 7.82 2.19 -10.77
N ILE A 238 7.19 2.35 -11.93
CA ILE A 238 7.55 3.39 -12.89
C ILE A 238 7.33 4.78 -12.28
N LEU A 239 6.17 4.99 -11.63
CA LEU A 239 5.84 6.27 -11.00
C LEU A 239 6.79 6.59 -9.84
N MET A 240 7.12 5.64 -8.99
CA MET A 240 8.08 5.82 -7.91
C MET A 240 9.48 6.16 -8.45
N ASN A 241 9.92 5.52 -9.54
CA ASN A 241 11.18 5.89 -10.20
C ASN A 241 11.12 7.30 -10.78
N MET A 242 10.02 7.68 -11.48
CA MET A 242 9.88 9.02 -12.08
C MET A 242 9.79 10.14 -11.03
N THR A 243 9.35 9.84 -9.83
CA THR A 243 9.24 10.80 -8.72
C THR A 243 10.43 10.75 -7.76
N GLY A 244 11.48 9.99 -8.08
CA GLY A 244 12.71 9.90 -7.29
C GLY A 244 12.56 9.12 -5.99
N ASN A 245 11.61 8.19 -5.92
CA ASN A 245 11.33 7.38 -4.73
C ASN A 245 11.81 5.92 -4.88
N MET A 246 12.47 5.58 -5.99
CA MET A 246 13.00 4.24 -6.24
C MET A 246 14.29 4.32 -7.06
#